data_1ec9f9448bceb74060fe160cb426ceca
#
_entry.id   1ec9f9448bceb74060fe160cb426ceca
#
_cell.length_a   1.000
_cell.length_b   1.000
_cell.length_c   1.000
_cell.angle_alpha   90.00
_cell.angle_beta   90.00
_cell.angle_gamma   90.00
#
_symmetry.space_group_name_H-M   'P 1'
#
loop_
_entity.id
_entity.type
_entity.pdbx_description
1 polymer ?
#
loop_
_entity_poly.entity_id
_entity_poly.type
_entity_poly.pdbx_seq_one_letter_code
_entity_poly.pdbx_strand_id
1 'polypeptide(L)'
;MYDNPWSAFKKGMLEFGESIEEIFVNIAKPFQFDPSVAESNLFKREIPDVRAAFHIMNYQKYYKATISNDQLRQAFLTWQGITDLIAKIVDAMYTGANYDEFLTMKYMLARHILDGHMFPIAIPTVSSENMTDIVSTIKGQSNNFTFLSSDYNIAGVSTHTPKEDQYVLINAKFDAKMDVEVLASAFNMSKAEFIGRRVLVDSFGKLDIERLAILFANDPTYKEPTSVELAALDKIPVILVDRDWFMIFDNFNNFTEQYNGEGLYWNYWYHVWKTFSVSPFANNALFVPGNPSVTSVTVTPSTANMSVGQSMQLTVNVETDNFAPQSVTWSSDNEHVTVTNSGKVTINTGATGTVVITATSTYDTTKTGKCTITVA
;
A
#
# COMPACT_ATOMS: atom_id res chain seq x y z
N MET A 1 20.32 17.84 -9.25
CA MET A 1 19.49 16.60 -9.39
C MET A 1 18.52 16.54 -8.21
N TYR A 2 17.27 16.14 -8.44
CA TYR A 2 16.30 15.87 -7.37
C TYR A 2 16.43 14.41 -6.94
N ASP A 3 16.55 14.15 -5.65
CA ASP A 3 16.60 12.81 -5.10
C ASP A 3 15.27 12.45 -4.47
N ASN A 4 14.84 11.18 -4.63
CA ASN A 4 13.61 10.69 -4.03
C ASN A 4 13.72 10.72 -2.50
N PRO A 5 12.89 11.53 -1.79
CA PRO A 5 12.94 11.61 -0.33
C PRO A 5 12.55 10.30 0.36
N TRP A 6 11.89 9.38 -0.36
CA TRP A 6 11.50 8.05 0.12
C TRP A 6 12.45 6.93 -0.33
N SER A 7 13.64 7.26 -0.78
CA SER A 7 14.67 6.29 -1.20
C SER A 7 15.04 5.28 -0.09
N ALA A 8 14.87 5.64 1.19
CA ALA A 8 15.09 4.76 2.33
C ALA A 8 14.19 3.49 2.34
N PHE A 9 13.07 3.50 1.62
CA PHE A 9 12.18 2.34 1.48
C PHE A 9 12.58 1.37 0.37
N LYS A 10 13.55 1.73 -0.46
CA LYS A 10 14.03 0.84 -1.53
C LYS A 10 14.80 -0.34 -0.96
N LYS A 11 14.51 -1.53 -1.47
CA LYS A 11 15.12 -2.79 -0.99
C LYS A 11 16.40 -3.16 -1.73
N GLY A 12 16.66 -2.54 -2.88
CA GLY A 12 17.85 -2.80 -3.69
C GLY A 12 17.54 -3.12 -5.15
N MET A 13 18.53 -3.71 -5.83
CA MET A 13 18.45 -4.06 -7.24
C MET A 13 18.21 -5.54 -7.41
N LEU A 14 17.32 -5.90 -8.33
CA LEU A 14 17.02 -7.27 -8.75
C LEU A 14 17.44 -7.46 -10.20
N GLU A 15 17.82 -8.68 -10.56
CA GLU A 15 18.05 -9.00 -11.95
C GLU A 15 16.74 -8.97 -12.76
N PHE A 16 16.86 -8.68 -14.04
CA PHE A 16 15.72 -8.58 -14.96
C PHE A 16 14.94 -9.91 -15.01
N GLY A 17 13.62 -9.80 -14.89
CA GLY A 17 12.71 -10.95 -14.98
C GLY A 17 12.54 -11.74 -13.67
N GLU A 18 13.21 -11.35 -12.59
CA GLU A 18 13.00 -11.98 -11.28
C GLU A 18 11.73 -11.49 -10.62
N SER A 19 11.02 -12.43 -10.00
CA SER A 19 9.94 -12.17 -9.06
C SER A 19 10.43 -12.44 -7.65
N ILE A 20 9.95 -11.68 -6.68
CA ILE A 20 10.24 -11.90 -5.27
C ILE A 20 9.08 -12.66 -4.67
N GLU A 21 9.39 -13.73 -3.97
CA GLU A 21 8.46 -14.45 -3.12
C GLU A 21 8.71 -14.06 -1.67
N GLU A 22 7.68 -13.54 -1.02
CA GLU A 22 7.65 -13.27 0.40
C GLU A 22 6.86 -14.39 1.07
N ILE A 23 7.49 -15.14 1.98
CA ILE A 23 6.88 -16.28 2.67
C ILE A 23 6.73 -15.92 4.16
N PHE A 24 5.54 -16.10 4.68
CA PHE A 24 5.23 -15.96 6.10
C PHE A 24 4.73 -17.29 6.67
N VAL A 25 5.32 -17.69 7.81
CA VAL A 25 4.87 -18.86 8.58
C VAL A 25 4.31 -18.38 9.89
N ASN A 26 3.03 -18.63 10.15
CA ASN A 26 2.36 -18.20 11.37
C ASN A 26 2.91 -18.95 12.60
N ILE A 27 2.71 -18.38 13.78
CA ILE A 27 3.19 -18.95 15.05
C ILE A 27 2.67 -20.37 15.26
N ALA A 28 3.54 -21.25 15.75
CA ALA A 28 3.16 -22.62 16.07
C ALA A 28 2.20 -22.69 17.25
N LYS A 29 1.24 -23.60 17.19
CA LYS A 29 0.31 -23.87 18.31
C LYS A 29 0.98 -24.72 19.37
N PRO A 30 0.81 -24.40 20.67
CA PRO A 30 1.27 -25.28 21.73
C PRO A 30 0.32 -26.48 21.88
N PHE A 31 0.88 -27.65 22.19
CA PHE A 31 0.12 -28.86 22.54
C PHE A 31 0.31 -29.20 24.00
N GLN A 32 -0.74 -29.74 24.63
CA GLN A 32 -0.66 -30.27 25.98
C GLN A 32 0.24 -31.52 25.97
N PHE A 33 1.23 -31.57 26.85
CA PHE A 33 2.03 -32.77 27.05
C PHE A 33 1.20 -33.85 27.73
N ASP A 34 0.90 -34.93 27.04
CA ASP A 34 0.20 -36.10 27.54
C ASP A 34 0.86 -37.39 27.01
N PRO A 35 1.64 -38.07 27.85
CA PRO A 35 2.31 -39.30 27.44
C PRO A 35 1.35 -40.46 27.17
N SER A 36 0.13 -40.43 27.68
CA SER A 36 -0.84 -41.51 27.49
C SER A 36 -1.40 -41.59 26.07
N VAL A 37 -1.37 -40.49 25.31
CA VAL A 37 -1.83 -40.43 23.91
C VAL A 37 -0.67 -40.34 22.91
N ALA A 38 0.58 -40.41 23.35
CA ALA A 38 1.76 -40.21 22.50
C ALA A 38 1.80 -41.17 21.32
N GLU A 39 1.49 -42.44 21.53
CA GLU A 39 1.47 -43.44 20.47
C GLU A 39 0.35 -43.23 19.45
N SER A 40 -0.83 -42.85 19.90
CA SER A 40 -1.98 -42.53 19.02
C SER A 40 -1.79 -41.27 18.19
N ASN A 41 -0.98 -40.31 18.68
CA ASN A 41 -0.68 -39.07 18.01
C ASN A 41 0.58 -39.13 17.13
N LEU A 42 1.35 -40.23 17.13
CA LEU A 42 2.63 -40.34 16.44
C LEU A 42 2.56 -40.02 14.95
N PHE A 43 1.45 -40.35 14.29
CA PHE A 43 1.26 -40.12 12.84
C PHE A 43 0.29 -38.98 12.56
N LYS A 44 -0.17 -38.26 13.56
CA LYS A 44 -1.04 -37.10 13.40
C LYS A 44 -0.25 -35.93 12.81
N ARG A 45 -0.73 -35.40 11.70
CA ARG A 45 -0.09 -34.27 11.02
C ARG A 45 -0.65 -32.96 11.52
N GLU A 46 0.21 -32.01 11.86
CA GLU A 46 -0.14 -30.61 12.08
C GLU A 46 0.53 -29.79 10.97
N ILE A 47 -0.30 -29.23 10.10
CA ILE A 47 0.19 -28.46 8.96
C ILE A 47 0.31 -27.01 9.41
N PRO A 48 1.51 -26.37 9.33
CA PRO A 48 1.67 -24.96 9.65
C PRO A 48 0.87 -24.07 8.69
N ASP A 49 0.39 -22.94 9.19
CA ASP A 49 -0.22 -21.88 8.35
C ASP A 49 0.91 -21.13 7.64
N VAL A 50 1.09 -21.43 6.36
CA VAL A 50 2.09 -20.79 5.49
C VAL A 50 1.37 -19.94 4.46
N ARG A 51 1.77 -18.69 4.35
CA ARG A 51 1.24 -17.73 3.37
C ARG A 51 2.37 -17.19 2.52
N ALA A 52 2.09 -16.96 1.24
CA ALA A 52 3.06 -16.41 0.30
C ALA A 52 2.46 -15.22 -0.44
N ALA A 53 3.29 -14.22 -0.69
CA ALA A 53 3.00 -13.09 -1.57
C ALA A 53 4.08 -13.00 -2.65
N PHE A 54 3.68 -12.61 -3.86
CA PHE A 54 4.58 -12.48 -4.99
C PHE A 54 4.63 -11.02 -5.45
N HIS A 55 5.84 -10.50 -5.57
CA HIS A 55 6.10 -9.14 -6.04
C HIS A 55 6.76 -9.24 -7.42
N ILE A 56 6.07 -8.73 -8.44
CA ILE A 56 6.51 -8.81 -9.83
C ILE A 56 6.77 -7.42 -10.39
N MET A 57 7.66 -7.32 -11.36
CA MET A 57 7.95 -6.08 -12.05
C MET A 57 6.70 -5.56 -12.76
N ASN A 58 6.31 -4.32 -12.44
CA ASN A 58 5.08 -3.69 -12.94
C ASN A 58 5.27 -2.26 -13.47
N TYR A 59 6.51 -1.76 -13.47
CA TYR A 59 6.82 -0.42 -13.94
C TYR A 59 7.96 -0.46 -14.97
N GLN A 60 7.67 -0.07 -16.21
CA GLN A 60 8.65 0.00 -17.30
C GLN A 60 8.48 1.34 -18.01
N LYS A 61 9.41 2.26 -17.79
CA LYS A 61 9.37 3.60 -18.40
C LYS A 61 10.72 3.95 -19.01
N TYR A 62 10.71 4.91 -19.93
CA TYR A 62 11.93 5.55 -20.42
C TYR A 62 11.72 7.04 -20.55
N TYR A 63 12.80 7.76 -20.37
CA TYR A 63 12.88 9.21 -20.54
C TYR A 63 13.72 9.49 -21.77
N LYS A 64 13.21 10.36 -22.65
CA LYS A 64 13.90 10.68 -23.91
C LYS A 64 14.17 12.18 -23.97
N ALA A 65 15.39 12.52 -24.39
CA ALA A 65 15.76 13.88 -24.77
C ALA A 65 16.46 13.89 -26.11
N THR A 66 16.20 14.92 -26.91
CA THR A 66 16.85 15.13 -28.21
C THR A 66 17.58 16.45 -28.16
N ILE A 67 18.85 16.45 -28.58
CA ILE A 67 19.70 17.65 -28.64
C ILE A 67 20.17 17.83 -30.10
N SER A 68 19.71 18.89 -30.74
CA SER A 68 20.13 19.21 -32.12
C SER A 68 21.40 20.08 -32.12
N ASN A 69 22.27 19.85 -33.12
CA ASN A 69 23.48 20.64 -33.30
C ASN A 69 23.17 22.13 -33.53
N ASP A 70 22.04 22.45 -34.18
CA ASP A 70 21.64 23.83 -34.43
C ASP A 70 21.25 24.56 -33.16
N GLN A 71 20.54 23.90 -32.23
CA GLN A 71 20.23 24.45 -30.91
C GLN A 71 21.51 24.73 -30.12
N LEU A 72 22.48 23.82 -30.19
CA LEU A 72 23.78 23.99 -29.53
C LEU A 72 24.57 25.19 -30.10
N ARG A 73 24.55 25.38 -31.44
CA ARG A 73 25.27 26.50 -32.11
C ARG A 73 24.61 27.84 -31.85
N GLN A 74 23.31 27.91 -31.75
CA GLN A 74 22.58 29.15 -31.51
C GLN A 74 22.60 29.60 -30.05
N ALA A 75 22.66 28.66 -29.10
CA ALA A 75 22.53 28.96 -27.69
C ALA A 75 23.85 29.34 -27.00
N PHE A 76 25.02 28.94 -27.52
CA PHE A 76 26.30 29.07 -26.81
C PHE A 76 27.46 29.46 -27.67
N LEU A 77 28.20 30.50 -27.23
CA LEU A 77 29.45 30.99 -27.84
C LEU A 77 30.71 30.26 -27.31
N THR A 78 30.56 29.40 -26.29
CA THR A 78 31.68 28.71 -25.66
C THR A 78 31.46 27.21 -25.57
N TRP A 79 32.53 26.43 -25.74
CA TRP A 79 32.49 24.96 -25.58
C TRP A 79 32.04 24.52 -24.19
N GLN A 80 32.42 25.23 -23.12
CA GLN A 80 32.03 24.95 -21.77
C GLN A 80 30.49 25.05 -21.57
N GLY A 81 29.86 26.05 -22.18
CA GLY A 81 28.39 26.21 -22.10
C GLY A 81 27.62 25.07 -22.78
N ILE A 82 28.18 24.48 -23.83
CA ILE A 82 27.60 23.30 -24.51
C ILE A 82 27.63 22.06 -23.57
N THR A 83 28.77 21.80 -22.95
CA THR A 83 28.96 20.67 -22.04
C THR A 83 28.02 20.80 -20.85
N ASP A 84 27.89 22.00 -20.29
CA ASP A 84 27.01 22.27 -19.14
C ASP A 84 25.52 22.10 -19.51
N LEU A 85 25.11 22.46 -20.74
CA LEU A 85 23.76 22.22 -21.21
C LEU A 85 23.44 20.74 -21.34
N ILE A 86 24.33 19.96 -21.95
CA ILE A 86 24.15 18.51 -22.10
C ILE A 86 24.03 17.86 -20.73
N ALA A 87 24.91 18.21 -19.78
CA ALA A 87 24.86 17.71 -18.42
C ALA A 87 23.52 18.03 -17.73
N LYS A 88 22.99 19.25 -17.88
CA LYS A 88 21.70 19.65 -17.30
C LYS A 88 20.51 18.91 -17.94
N ILE A 89 20.58 18.60 -19.24
CA ILE A 89 19.52 17.83 -19.92
C ILE A 89 19.51 16.39 -19.40
N VAL A 90 20.68 15.77 -19.26
CA VAL A 90 20.82 14.43 -18.68
C VAL A 90 20.33 14.42 -17.22
N ASP A 91 20.73 15.42 -16.42
CA ASP A 91 20.24 15.58 -15.05
C ASP A 91 18.72 15.76 -14.95
N ALA A 92 18.10 16.40 -15.95
CA ALA A 92 16.65 16.53 -16.00
C ALA A 92 15.96 15.17 -16.22
N MET A 93 16.56 14.25 -16.97
CA MET A 93 16.03 12.90 -17.19
C MET A 93 16.07 12.08 -15.87
N TYR A 94 17.21 12.13 -15.15
CA TYR A 94 17.33 11.48 -13.84
C TYR A 94 16.38 12.10 -12.79
N THR A 95 16.29 13.43 -12.77
CA THR A 95 15.34 14.14 -11.90
C THR A 95 13.89 13.74 -12.19
N GLY A 96 13.53 13.61 -13.47
CA GLY A 96 12.21 13.12 -13.88
C GLY A 96 11.93 11.70 -13.38
N ALA A 97 12.90 10.80 -13.52
CA ALA A 97 12.78 9.42 -13.04
C ALA A 97 12.63 9.32 -11.52
N ASN A 98 13.44 10.07 -10.75
CA ASN A 98 13.36 10.09 -9.30
C ASN A 98 12.06 10.72 -8.79
N TYR A 99 11.55 11.75 -9.47
CA TYR A 99 10.27 12.36 -9.15
C TYR A 99 9.11 11.39 -9.41
N ASP A 100 9.14 10.68 -10.55
CA ASP A 100 8.11 9.70 -10.90
C ASP A 100 8.12 8.50 -9.97
N GLU A 101 9.29 8.06 -9.50
CA GLU A 101 9.41 7.04 -8.46
C GLU A 101 8.72 7.50 -7.16
N PHE A 102 9.05 8.70 -6.68
CA PHE A 102 8.42 9.25 -5.49
C PHE A 102 6.90 9.42 -5.65
N LEU A 103 6.46 9.94 -6.80
CA LEU A 103 5.03 10.13 -7.10
C LEU A 103 4.28 8.80 -7.16
N THR A 104 4.89 7.76 -7.75
CA THR A 104 4.32 6.41 -7.81
C THR A 104 4.20 5.80 -6.41
N MET A 105 5.20 5.94 -5.56
CA MET A 105 5.15 5.49 -4.16
C MET A 105 4.04 6.20 -3.38
N LYS A 106 3.91 7.53 -3.54
CA LYS A 106 2.80 8.30 -2.91
C LYS A 106 1.43 7.85 -3.42
N TYR A 107 1.30 7.64 -4.73
CA TYR A 107 0.05 7.16 -5.33
C TYR A 107 -0.32 5.76 -4.82
N MET A 108 0.65 4.84 -4.75
CA MET A 108 0.45 3.50 -4.20
C MET A 108 -0.04 3.54 -2.74
N LEU A 109 0.60 4.37 -1.90
CA LEU A 109 0.17 4.60 -0.52
C LEU A 109 -1.26 5.18 -0.47
N ALA A 110 -1.54 6.21 -1.27
CA ALA A 110 -2.85 6.84 -1.35
C ALA A 110 -3.95 5.83 -1.74
N ARG A 111 -3.68 4.95 -2.73
CA ARG A 111 -4.64 3.91 -3.12
C ARG A 111 -4.89 2.90 -2.01
N HIS A 112 -3.84 2.45 -1.30
CA HIS A 112 -4.02 1.55 -0.16
C HIS A 112 -4.86 2.16 0.97
N ILE A 113 -4.72 3.47 1.20
CA ILE A 113 -5.57 4.19 2.16
C ILE A 113 -7.01 4.25 1.66
N LEU A 114 -7.24 4.67 0.41
CA LEU A 114 -8.57 4.84 -0.17
C LEU A 114 -9.32 3.51 -0.34
N ASP A 115 -8.61 2.43 -0.64
CA ASP A 115 -9.17 1.08 -0.76
C ASP A 115 -9.36 0.39 0.63
N GLY A 116 -9.08 1.10 1.74
CA GLY A 116 -9.28 0.60 3.11
C GLY A 116 -8.35 -0.53 3.51
N HIS A 117 -7.13 -0.56 2.94
CA HIS A 117 -6.12 -1.60 3.21
C HIS A 117 -5.15 -1.21 4.33
N MET A 118 -5.41 -0.12 5.04
CA MET A 118 -4.63 0.31 6.20
C MET A 118 -5.46 0.26 7.47
N PHE A 119 -4.80 0.09 8.62
CA PHE A 119 -5.46 0.05 9.93
C PHE A 119 -5.69 1.48 10.45
N PRO A 120 -6.94 1.99 10.45
CA PRO A 120 -7.22 3.36 10.87
C PRO A 120 -7.37 3.47 12.40
N ILE A 121 -6.72 4.49 12.97
CA ILE A 121 -6.80 4.86 14.38
C ILE A 121 -7.40 6.26 14.47
N ALA A 122 -8.49 6.37 15.21
CA ALA A 122 -9.15 7.63 15.48
C ALA A 122 -8.26 8.55 16.33
N ILE A 123 -8.12 9.80 15.90
CA ILE A 123 -7.51 10.86 16.69
C ILE A 123 -8.43 12.09 16.72
N PRO A 124 -8.28 12.99 17.71
CA PRO A 124 -8.95 14.28 17.69
C PRO A 124 -8.54 15.11 16.46
N THR A 125 -9.38 16.08 16.08
CA THR A 125 -9.00 17.04 15.06
C THR A 125 -7.72 17.78 15.46
N VAL A 126 -6.77 17.89 14.53
CA VAL A 126 -5.45 18.48 14.79
C VAL A 126 -5.57 19.95 15.21
N SER A 127 -5.37 20.22 16.49
CA SER A 127 -5.36 21.55 17.10
C SER A 127 -4.21 21.66 18.10
N SER A 128 -3.87 22.88 18.54
CA SER A 128 -2.86 23.09 19.57
C SER A 128 -3.23 22.42 20.91
N GLU A 129 -4.52 22.42 21.24
CA GLU A 129 -5.03 21.85 22.49
C GLU A 129 -4.93 20.30 22.52
N ASN A 130 -5.06 19.65 21.36
CA ASN A 130 -5.10 18.18 21.25
C ASN A 130 -3.76 17.56 20.84
N MET A 131 -2.71 18.35 20.65
CA MET A 131 -1.44 17.86 20.10
C MET A 131 -0.78 16.80 20.99
N THR A 132 -0.82 16.98 22.32
CA THR A 132 -0.25 16.03 23.29
C THR A 132 -0.98 14.68 23.23
N ASP A 133 -2.31 14.69 23.13
CA ASP A 133 -3.11 13.47 23.05
C ASP A 133 -2.87 12.71 21.74
N ILE A 134 -2.76 13.45 20.62
CA ILE A 134 -2.44 12.88 19.32
C ILE A 134 -1.07 12.20 19.35
N VAL A 135 -0.04 12.89 19.84
CA VAL A 135 1.32 12.34 19.96
C VAL A 135 1.38 11.14 20.90
N SER A 136 0.63 11.20 22.02
CA SER A 136 0.49 10.07 22.96
C SER A 136 -0.14 8.85 22.28
N THR A 137 -1.17 9.05 21.47
CA THR A 137 -1.84 7.98 20.70
C THR A 137 -0.89 7.35 19.69
N ILE A 138 -0.15 8.16 18.94
CA ILE A 138 0.85 7.67 17.97
C ILE A 138 1.93 6.86 18.68
N LYS A 139 2.46 7.37 19.81
CA LYS A 139 3.46 6.67 20.61
C LYS A 139 2.94 5.36 21.20
N GLY A 140 1.70 5.36 21.69
CA GLY A 140 1.00 4.17 22.17
C GLY A 140 0.92 3.09 21.11
N GLN A 141 0.51 3.45 19.88
CA GLN A 141 0.44 2.52 18.76
C GLN A 141 1.82 2.01 18.33
N SER A 142 2.82 2.89 18.30
CA SER A 142 4.21 2.49 18.05
C SER A 142 4.72 1.49 19.09
N ASN A 143 4.30 1.58 20.35
CA ASN A 143 4.60 0.58 21.37
C ASN A 143 3.84 -0.73 21.13
N ASN A 144 2.55 -0.66 20.73
CA ASN A 144 1.75 -1.84 20.39
C ASN A 144 2.36 -2.67 19.26
N PHE A 145 2.99 -2.04 18.28
CA PHE A 145 3.64 -2.74 17.17
C PHE A 145 4.81 -3.64 17.61
N THR A 146 5.39 -3.42 18.78
CA THR A 146 6.46 -4.28 19.31
C THR A 146 5.95 -5.60 19.87
N PHE A 147 4.64 -5.76 20.03
CA PHE A 147 4.01 -7.00 20.48
C PHE A 147 3.43 -7.78 19.29
N LEU A 148 3.39 -9.10 19.41
CA LEU A 148 2.75 -9.95 18.42
C LEU A 148 1.25 -9.65 18.35
N SER A 149 0.78 -9.26 17.15
CA SER A 149 -0.64 -9.05 16.84
C SER A 149 -0.93 -9.37 15.39
N SER A 150 -2.15 -9.79 15.12
CA SER A 150 -2.68 -10.00 13.76
C SER A 150 -3.53 -8.82 13.25
N ASP A 151 -3.69 -7.76 14.03
CA ASP A 151 -4.68 -6.71 13.78
C ASP A 151 -4.20 -5.63 12.82
N TYR A 152 -2.87 -5.51 12.63
CA TYR A 152 -2.26 -4.36 11.96
C TYR A 152 -1.74 -4.65 10.55
N ASN A 153 -2.05 -5.83 9.99
CA ASN A 153 -1.64 -6.22 8.64
C ASN A 153 -2.82 -6.83 7.87
N ILE A 154 -2.80 -6.70 6.55
CA ILE A 154 -3.90 -7.14 5.67
C ILE A 154 -4.09 -8.66 5.71
N ALA A 155 -3.00 -9.39 5.81
CA ALA A 155 -3.03 -10.85 5.81
C ALA A 155 -3.60 -11.44 7.11
N GLY A 156 -3.75 -10.65 8.19
CA GLY A 156 -4.20 -11.11 9.48
C GLY A 156 -3.27 -12.16 10.10
N VAL A 157 -1.96 -11.99 9.92
CA VAL A 157 -0.92 -12.88 10.47
C VAL A 157 -0.33 -12.28 11.75
N SER A 158 0.08 -13.17 12.67
CA SER A 158 0.69 -12.73 13.93
C SER A 158 2.13 -12.29 13.71
N THR A 159 2.34 -10.98 13.61
CA THR A 159 3.66 -10.36 13.44
C THR A 159 3.88 -9.24 14.43
N HIS A 160 5.11 -8.74 14.53
CA HIS A 160 5.49 -7.60 15.33
C HIS A 160 6.52 -6.75 14.57
N THR A 161 6.61 -5.48 14.89
CA THR A 161 7.58 -4.54 14.30
C THR A 161 8.40 -3.91 15.41
N PRO A 162 9.70 -4.25 15.56
CA PRO A 162 10.57 -3.62 16.55
C PRO A 162 10.76 -2.12 16.21
N LYS A 163 11.17 -1.34 17.23
CA LYS A 163 11.26 0.13 17.08
C LYS A 163 12.18 0.60 15.96
N GLU A 164 13.28 -0.12 15.75
CA GLU A 164 14.26 0.16 14.70
C GLU A 164 13.72 -0.04 13.28
N ASP A 165 12.67 -0.82 13.09
CA ASP A 165 12.05 -1.10 11.80
C ASP A 165 10.74 -0.31 11.58
N GLN A 166 10.36 0.56 12.51
CA GLN A 166 9.21 1.43 12.37
C GLN A 166 9.57 2.71 11.63
N TYR A 167 8.78 3.07 10.62
CA TYR A 167 8.86 4.33 9.91
C TYR A 167 7.61 5.17 10.16
N VAL A 168 7.81 6.45 10.42
CA VAL A 168 6.74 7.43 10.64
C VAL A 168 6.69 8.35 9.43
N LEU A 169 5.71 8.15 8.55
CA LEU A 169 5.40 9.08 7.47
C LEU A 169 4.60 10.23 8.06
N ILE A 170 5.14 11.42 8.05
CA ILE A 170 4.56 12.58 8.72
C ILE A 170 4.33 13.74 7.76
N ASN A 171 3.12 14.30 7.80
CA ASN A 171 2.77 15.50 7.05
C ASN A 171 3.63 16.69 7.54
N ALA A 172 4.28 17.39 6.63
CA ALA A 172 5.22 18.49 6.96
C ALA A 172 4.57 19.62 7.79
N LYS A 173 3.28 19.93 7.56
CA LYS A 173 2.56 20.93 8.35
C LYS A 173 2.28 20.42 9.77
N PHE A 174 1.96 19.15 9.92
CA PHE A 174 1.75 18.53 11.23
C PHE A 174 3.07 18.41 12.00
N ASP A 175 4.16 18.02 11.33
CA ASP A 175 5.51 17.93 11.92
C ASP A 175 5.96 19.27 12.49
N ALA A 176 5.83 20.36 11.72
CA ALA A 176 6.16 21.71 12.16
C ALA A 176 5.31 22.15 13.37
N LYS A 177 4.01 21.81 13.37
CA LYS A 177 3.10 22.13 14.48
C LYS A 177 3.44 21.33 15.72
N MET A 178 3.73 20.03 15.57
CA MET A 178 4.17 19.14 16.65
C MET A 178 5.46 19.65 17.31
N ASP A 179 6.43 20.06 16.51
CA ASP A 179 7.71 20.58 17.02
C ASP A 179 7.54 21.84 17.85
N VAL A 180 6.65 22.73 17.48
CA VAL A 180 6.38 23.99 18.24
C VAL A 180 5.59 23.70 19.51
N GLU A 181 4.54 22.92 19.45
CA GLU A 181 3.55 22.74 20.54
C GLU A 181 4.05 21.73 21.59
N VAL A 182 4.56 20.57 21.16
CA VAL A 182 4.98 19.50 22.07
C VAL A 182 6.33 19.79 22.68
N LEU A 183 7.26 20.39 21.93
CA LEU A 183 8.58 20.72 22.44
C LEU A 183 8.60 21.92 23.36
N ALA A 184 7.67 22.88 23.17
CA ALA A 184 7.52 23.99 24.10
C ALA A 184 7.02 23.54 25.48
N SER A 185 6.29 22.43 25.57
CA SER A 185 5.72 21.90 26.81
C SER A 185 6.58 20.84 27.51
N ALA A 186 7.52 20.19 26.82
CA ALA A 186 8.27 19.03 27.29
C ALA A 186 9.79 19.23 27.26
N PHE A 187 10.30 20.10 28.11
CA PHE A 187 11.75 20.31 28.27
C PHE A 187 12.53 19.08 28.78
N ASN A 188 11.89 17.94 29.03
CA ASN A 188 12.49 16.77 29.72
C ASN A 188 12.26 15.40 29.07
N MET A 189 11.75 15.32 27.83
CA MET A 189 11.68 14.00 27.17
C MET A 189 12.78 13.87 26.10
N SER A 190 13.58 12.81 26.23
CA SER A 190 14.59 12.47 25.24
C SER A 190 13.94 12.32 23.86
N LYS A 191 14.13 13.37 23.06
CA LYS A 191 13.60 13.55 21.70
C LYS A 191 14.00 12.42 20.75
N ALA A 192 15.05 11.69 21.10
CA ALA A 192 15.68 10.68 20.26
C ALA A 192 14.91 9.33 20.17
N GLU A 193 14.10 8.97 21.15
CA GLU A 193 13.43 7.67 21.21
C GLU A 193 12.06 7.63 20.55
N PHE A 194 11.36 8.77 20.48
CA PHE A 194 10.04 8.83 19.83
C PHE A 194 10.14 9.01 18.31
N ILE A 195 11.23 9.63 17.87
CA ILE A 195 11.45 9.94 16.46
C ILE A 195 12.24 8.77 15.86
N GLY A 196 11.60 7.61 15.76
CA GLY A 196 12.03 6.59 14.86
C GLY A 196 12.38 7.20 13.48
N ARG A 197 12.58 6.47 12.47
CA ARG A 197 12.91 7.01 11.15
C ARG A 197 11.74 7.85 10.60
N ARG A 198 11.77 9.17 10.88
CA ARG A 198 10.81 10.12 10.32
C ARG A 198 11.05 10.28 8.82
N VAL A 199 9.98 10.18 8.06
CA VAL A 199 9.96 10.47 6.64
C VAL A 199 8.92 11.55 6.38
N LEU A 200 9.37 12.73 5.95
CA LEU A 200 8.50 13.87 5.69
C LEU A 200 7.73 13.67 4.39
N VAL A 201 6.47 14.08 4.42
CA VAL A 201 5.57 14.13 3.27
C VAL A 201 5.02 15.54 3.18
N ASP A 202 5.02 16.13 1.99
CA ASP A 202 4.44 17.48 1.78
C ASP A 202 2.94 17.50 2.10
N SER A 203 2.19 16.51 1.60
CA SER A 203 0.80 16.17 1.94
C SER A 203 0.46 14.83 1.30
N PHE A 204 -0.33 13.99 1.96
CA PHE A 204 -0.81 12.73 1.39
C PHE A 204 -1.83 12.96 0.25
N GLY A 205 -2.57 14.08 0.28
CA GLY A 205 -3.52 14.46 -0.78
C GLY A 205 -2.92 15.26 -1.94
N LYS A 206 -1.65 15.67 -1.86
CA LYS A 206 -1.01 16.43 -2.94
C LYS A 206 -0.33 15.49 -3.94
N LEU A 207 -1.06 15.10 -4.97
CA LEU A 207 -0.58 14.26 -6.08
C LEU A 207 -0.57 15.06 -7.39
N ASP A 208 0.43 14.84 -8.22
CA ASP A 208 0.48 15.36 -9.60
C ASP A 208 -0.35 14.46 -10.51
N ILE A 209 -1.64 14.73 -10.59
CA ILE A 209 -2.62 13.89 -11.30
C ILE A 209 -2.32 13.85 -12.80
N GLU A 210 -1.95 14.99 -13.41
CA GLU A 210 -1.63 15.04 -14.84
C GLU A 210 -0.46 14.12 -15.18
N ARG A 211 0.57 14.12 -14.34
CA ARG A 211 1.74 13.26 -14.53
C ARG A 211 1.43 11.79 -14.25
N LEU A 212 0.63 11.48 -13.23
CA LEU A 212 0.14 10.13 -12.98
C LEU A 212 -0.67 9.58 -14.15
N ALA A 213 -1.56 10.38 -14.74
CA ALA A 213 -2.32 9.98 -15.92
C ALA A 213 -1.42 9.63 -17.13
N ILE A 214 -0.29 10.34 -17.30
CA ILE A 214 0.71 10.00 -18.33
C ILE A 214 1.45 8.70 -17.96
N LEU A 215 1.86 8.55 -16.69
CA LEU A 215 2.59 7.37 -16.23
C LEU A 215 1.78 6.09 -16.36
N PHE A 216 0.47 6.15 -16.09
CA PHE A 216 -0.43 5.00 -16.07
C PHE A 216 -1.45 4.99 -17.21
N ALA A 217 -1.21 5.72 -18.31
CA ALA A 217 -2.14 5.88 -19.44
C ALA A 217 -2.64 4.55 -20.04
N ASN A 218 -1.85 3.46 -19.98
CA ASN A 218 -2.18 2.14 -20.50
C ASN A 218 -2.41 1.09 -19.40
N ASP A 219 -2.53 1.50 -18.17
CA ASP A 219 -2.76 0.59 -17.04
C ASP A 219 -4.26 0.55 -16.70
N PRO A 220 -4.96 -0.57 -16.96
CA PRO A 220 -6.39 -0.68 -16.68
C PRO A 220 -6.71 -0.67 -15.18
N THR A 221 -5.72 -0.84 -14.31
CA THR A 221 -5.89 -0.82 -12.86
C THR A 221 -5.72 0.58 -12.26
N TYR A 222 -5.24 1.53 -13.04
CA TYR A 222 -5.12 2.92 -12.60
C TYR A 222 -6.49 3.52 -12.29
N LYS A 223 -6.62 4.04 -11.08
CA LYS A 223 -7.81 4.77 -10.62
C LYS A 223 -7.37 6.19 -10.23
N GLU A 224 -7.80 7.17 -11.02
CA GLU A 224 -7.55 8.56 -10.71
C GLU A 224 -8.24 8.97 -9.41
N PRO A 225 -7.52 9.49 -8.42
CA PRO A 225 -8.13 9.98 -7.18
C PRO A 225 -9.01 11.21 -7.45
N THR A 226 -10.22 11.19 -6.92
CA THR A 226 -11.15 12.32 -7.01
C THR A 226 -10.72 13.48 -6.12
N SER A 227 -11.23 14.69 -6.40
CA SER A 227 -10.95 15.86 -5.56
C SER A 227 -11.40 15.69 -4.11
N VAL A 228 -12.48 14.92 -3.87
CA VAL A 228 -12.98 14.60 -2.52
C VAL A 228 -12.01 13.66 -1.80
N GLU A 229 -11.52 12.62 -2.47
CA GLU A 229 -10.53 11.69 -1.94
C GLU A 229 -9.20 12.41 -1.60
N LEU A 230 -8.74 13.28 -2.50
CA LEU A 230 -7.53 14.08 -2.25
C LEU A 230 -7.68 14.99 -1.04
N ALA A 231 -8.84 15.65 -0.88
CA ALA A 231 -9.14 16.48 0.28
C ALA A 231 -9.25 15.67 1.58
N ALA A 232 -9.68 14.41 1.51
CA ALA A 232 -9.70 13.51 2.66
C ALA A 232 -8.28 13.06 3.05
N LEU A 233 -7.45 12.70 2.07
CA LEU A 233 -6.04 12.35 2.28
C LEU A 233 -5.21 13.50 2.87
N ASP A 234 -5.51 14.75 2.48
CA ASP A 234 -4.78 15.93 2.99
C ASP A 234 -4.98 16.15 4.51
N LYS A 235 -6.05 15.59 5.08
CA LYS A 235 -6.32 15.67 6.53
C LYS A 235 -5.51 14.70 7.37
N ILE A 236 -4.86 13.71 6.75
CA ILE A 236 -4.07 12.69 7.45
C ILE A 236 -2.78 13.33 7.97
N PRO A 237 -2.53 13.31 9.29
CA PRO A 237 -1.32 13.87 9.85
C PRO A 237 -0.12 12.91 9.81
N VAL A 238 -0.35 11.62 10.11
CA VAL A 238 0.70 10.63 10.33
C VAL A 238 0.25 9.24 9.88
N ILE A 239 1.20 8.49 9.35
CA ILE A 239 1.07 7.06 9.06
C ILE A 239 2.28 6.36 9.67
N LEU A 240 2.06 5.26 10.37
CA LEU A 240 3.09 4.39 10.92
C LEU A 240 3.13 3.11 10.10
N VAL A 241 4.30 2.76 9.57
CA VAL A 241 4.49 1.54 8.77
C VAL A 241 5.73 0.78 9.21
N ASP A 242 5.70 -0.52 9.00
CA ASP A 242 6.87 -1.37 9.05
C ASP A 242 7.82 -1.03 7.90
N ARG A 243 9.13 -1.17 8.12
CA ARG A 243 10.17 -1.00 7.10
C ARG A 243 9.90 -1.83 5.85
N ASP A 244 9.33 -3.03 6.02
CA ASP A 244 9.09 -3.98 4.95
C ASP A 244 7.73 -3.79 4.28
N TRP A 245 6.95 -2.78 4.72
CA TRP A 245 5.67 -2.48 4.09
C TRP A 245 5.83 -2.07 2.62
N PHE A 246 6.82 -1.24 2.30
CA PHE A 246 7.16 -0.89 0.92
C PHE A 246 8.11 -1.93 0.30
N MET A 247 7.67 -2.63 -0.71
CA MET A 247 8.43 -3.59 -1.50
C MET A 247 8.80 -2.97 -2.85
N ILE A 248 9.83 -2.09 -2.82
CA ILE A 248 10.29 -1.32 -3.98
C ILE A 248 11.66 -1.80 -4.41
N PHE A 249 11.78 -2.26 -5.66
CA PHE A 249 13.03 -2.78 -6.21
C PHE A 249 13.34 -2.14 -7.56
N ASP A 250 14.62 -1.88 -7.79
CA ASP A 250 15.14 -1.53 -9.11
C ASP A 250 15.43 -2.82 -9.88
N ASN A 251 14.80 -3.00 -11.06
CA ASN A 251 15.01 -4.18 -11.89
C ASN A 251 16.01 -3.89 -13.02
N PHE A 252 15.93 -2.70 -13.62
CA PHE A 252 16.79 -2.34 -14.73
C PHE A 252 16.90 -0.84 -14.85
N ASN A 253 18.14 -0.36 -14.95
CA ASN A 253 18.47 1.04 -15.25
C ASN A 253 19.51 1.06 -16.36
N ASN A 254 19.18 1.70 -17.49
CA ASN A 254 20.11 1.78 -18.61
C ASN A 254 20.00 3.11 -19.32
N PHE A 255 21.15 3.69 -19.63
CA PHE A 255 21.27 4.91 -20.42
C PHE A 255 21.88 4.59 -21.78
N THR A 256 21.22 5.03 -22.85
CA THR A 256 21.70 4.84 -24.21
C THR A 256 21.62 6.13 -24.99
N GLU A 257 22.49 6.27 -25.98
CA GLU A 257 22.52 7.43 -26.87
C GLU A 257 22.70 6.99 -28.32
N GLN A 258 22.19 7.79 -29.24
CA GLN A 258 22.42 7.58 -30.68
C GLN A 258 22.39 8.89 -31.43
N TYR A 259 23.39 9.05 -32.30
CA TYR A 259 23.47 10.16 -33.24
C TYR A 259 22.68 9.85 -34.53
N ASN A 260 21.85 10.80 -34.94
CA ASN A 260 21.22 10.79 -36.26
C ASN A 260 22.01 11.72 -37.21
N GLY A 261 22.75 11.12 -38.14
CA GLY A 261 23.61 11.86 -39.07
C GLY A 261 22.84 12.67 -40.14
N GLU A 262 21.63 12.25 -40.51
CA GLU A 262 20.79 12.96 -41.45
C GLU A 262 20.16 14.22 -40.82
N GLY A 263 19.66 14.09 -39.59
CA GLY A 263 19.03 15.19 -38.88
C GLY A 263 19.98 16.03 -38.01
N LEU A 264 21.26 15.67 -37.92
CA LEU A 264 22.30 16.34 -37.11
C LEU A 264 21.90 16.54 -35.63
N TYR A 265 21.35 15.49 -35.02
CA TYR A 265 20.96 15.52 -33.63
C TYR A 265 21.33 14.24 -32.86
N TRP A 266 21.46 14.35 -31.55
CA TRP A 266 21.62 13.24 -30.61
C TRP A 266 20.29 12.94 -29.94
N ASN A 267 19.95 11.67 -29.86
CA ASN A 267 18.89 11.17 -28.99
C ASN A 267 19.50 10.47 -27.77
N TYR A 268 18.96 10.75 -26.63
CA TYR A 268 19.30 10.13 -25.35
C TYR A 268 18.07 9.43 -24.78
N TRP A 269 18.26 8.22 -24.25
CA TRP A 269 17.21 7.46 -23.58
C TRP A 269 17.73 6.97 -22.24
N TYR A 270 16.94 7.16 -21.18
CA TYR A 270 17.14 6.59 -19.87
C TYR A 270 16.00 5.66 -19.54
N HIS A 271 16.25 4.35 -19.54
CA HIS A 271 15.30 3.30 -19.23
C HIS A 271 15.32 3.01 -17.74
N VAL A 272 14.13 2.90 -17.13
CA VAL A 272 13.94 2.64 -15.71
C VAL A 272 12.84 1.60 -15.54
N TRP A 273 13.21 0.44 -15.03
CA TRP A 273 12.27 -0.63 -14.76
C TRP A 273 12.30 -0.97 -13.27
N LYS A 274 11.12 -1.08 -12.66
CA LYS A 274 10.97 -1.23 -11.20
C LYS A 274 9.82 -2.15 -10.83
N THR A 275 9.92 -2.70 -9.62
CA THR A 275 8.81 -3.34 -8.93
C THR A 275 8.29 -2.39 -7.87
N PHE A 276 7.02 -2.05 -7.94
CA PHE A 276 6.29 -1.32 -6.91
C PHE A 276 5.24 -2.24 -6.31
N SER A 277 5.39 -2.60 -5.05
CA SER A 277 4.49 -3.48 -4.34
C SER A 277 4.46 -3.16 -2.85
N VAL A 278 3.53 -3.77 -2.11
CA VAL A 278 3.43 -3.71 -0.66
C VAL A 278 3.40 -5.11 -0.08
N SER A 279 4.02 -5.29 1.09
CA SER A 279 3.90 -6.52 1.84
C SER A 279 2.54 -6.61 2.54
N PRO A 280 1.75 -7.68 2.33
CA PRO A 280 0.51 -7.89 3.06
C PRO A 280 0.74 -8.33 4.51
N PHE A 281 1.97 -8.71 4.88
CA PHE A 281 2.34 -9.21 6.21
C PHE A 281 2.88 -8.11 7.12
N ALA A 282 3.28 -6.98 6.55
CA ALA A 282 3.86 -5.85 7.27
C ALA A 282 2.82 -5.01 8.00
N ASN A 283 3.10 -4.65 9.25
CA ASN A 283 2.21 -3.83 10.07
C ASN A 283 2.12 -2.41 9.54
N ASN A 284 0.91 -1.84 9.63
CA ASN A 284 0.65 -0.46 9.29
C ASN A 284 -0.45 0.13 10.18
N ALA A 285 -0.41 1.44 10.40
CA ALA A 285 -1.46 2.19 11.08
C ALA A 285 -1.61 3.58 10.49
N LEU A 286 -2.85 3.97 10.26
CA LEU A 286 -3.26 5.24 9.68
C LEU A 286 -3.95 6.09 10.75
N PHE A 287 -3.40 7.26 11.08
CA PHE A 287 -4.03 8.16 12.07
C PHE A 287 -4.97 9.13 11.37
N VAL A 288 -6.26 9.07 11.72
CA VAL A 288 -7.31 9.84 11.04
C VAL A 288 -8.09 10.72 12.02
N PRO A 289 -8.32 12.00 11.69
CA PRO A 289 -9.20 12.84 12.49
C PRO A 289 -10.65 12.37 12.42
N GLY A 290 -11.22 11.99 13.57
CA GLY A 290 -12.57 11.43 13.68
C GLY A 290 -12.61 9.91 13.67
N ASN A 291 -13.79 9.33 13.91
CA ASN A 291 -13.95 7.88 14.03
C ASN A 291 -14.13 7.21 12.66
N PRO A 292 -13.30 6.22 12.32
CA PRO A 292 -13.59 5.34 11.20
C PRO A 292 -14.89 4.58 11.41
N SER A 293 -15.69 4.41 10.36
CA SER A 293 -16.94 3.66 10.47
C SER A 293 -17.32 3.00 9.15
N VAL A 294 -18.09 1.91 9.23
CA VAL A 294 -18.71 1.26 8.08
C VAL A 294 -20.17 1.67 8.02
N THR A 295 -20.57 2.30 6.92
CA THR A 295 -21.95 2.79 6.74
C THR A 295 -22.85 1.67 6.24
N SER A 296 -22.44 0.98 5.17
CA SER A 296 -23.23 -0.10 4.57
C SER A 296 -22.35 -1.19 3.92
N VAL A 297 -22.91 -2.40 3.79
CA VAL A 297 -22.35 -3.51 3.01
C VAL A 297 -23.41 -3.96 2.02
N THR A 298 -23.10 -3.92 0.74
CA THR A 298 -24.03 -4.29 -0.34
C THR A 298 -23.42 -5.38 -1.22
N VAL A 299 -24.16 -6.49 -1.41
CA VAL A 299 -23.75 -7.60 -2.27
C VAL A 299 -24.52 -7.55 -3.60
N THR A 300 -23.79 -7.73 -4.69
CA THR A 300 -24.38 -7.75 -6.04
C THR A 300 -23.99 -9.04 -6.76
N PRO A 301 -24.98 -9.75 -7.36
CA PRO A 301 -26.41 -9.49 -7.29
C PRO A 301 -27.01 -9.83 -5.90
N SER A 302 -28.10 -9.17 -5.53
CA SER A 302 -28.81 -9.45 -4.27
C SER A 302 -29.65 -10.74 -4.31
N THR A 303 -29.98 -11.20 -5.52
CA THR A 303 -30.73 -12.46 -5.76
C THR A 303 -30.19 -13.15 -7.00
N ALA A 304 -30.22 -14.50 -7.03
CA ALA A 304 -29.79 -15.29 -8.18
C ALA A 304 -30.55 -16.63 -8.22
N ASN A 305 -30.65 -17.23 -9.41
CA ASN A 305 -31.09 -18.61 -9.60
C ASN A 305 -29.89 -19.42 -10.10
N MET A 306 -29.55 -20.53 -9.44
CA MET A 306 -28.44 -21.38 -9.78
C MET A 306 -28.82 -22.86 -9.71
N SER A 307 -28.18 -23.68 -10.54
CA SER A 307 -28.34 -25.15 -10.50
C SER A 307 -27.11 -25.78 -9.84
N VAL A 308 -27.25 -27.02 -9.38
CA VAL A 308 -26.13 -27.81 -8.83
C VAL A 308 -25.00 -27.90 -9.86
N GLY A 309 -23.77 -27.69 -9.41
CA GLY A 309 -22.54 -27.67 -10.22
C GLY A 309 -22.20 -26.29 -10.81
N GLN A 310 -23.06 -25.31 -10.70
CA GLN A 310 -22.78 -23.95 -11.17
C GLN A 310 -21.95 -23.14 -10.15
N SER A 311 -21.19 -22.20 -10.68
CA SER A 311 -20.45 -21.19 -9.89
C SER A 311 -20.79 -19.78 -10.38
N MET A 312 -20.85 -18.82 -9.44
CA MET A 312 -21.08 -17.41 -9.72
C MET A 312 -20.15 -16.54 -8.88
N GLN A 313 -19.71 -15.44 -9.46
CA GLN A 313 -18.96 -14.41 -8.74
C GLN A 313 -19.92 -13.38 -8.16
N LEU A 314 -19.87 -13.21 -6.82
CA LEU A 314 -20.50 -12.10 -6.13
C LEU A 314 -19.49 -10.95 -5.99
N THR A 315 -19.97 -9.74 -6.10
CA THR A 315 -19.22 -8.53 -5.78
C THR A 315 -19.79 -7.88 -4.54
N VAL A 316 -18.95 -7.29 -3.73
CA VAL A 316 -19.34 -6.55 -2.53
C VAL A 316 -18.88 -5.10 -2.65
N ASN A 317 -19.75 -4.17 -2.25
CA ASN A 317 -19.42 -2.78 -2.05
C ASN A 317 -19.60 -2.45 -0.55
N VAL A 318 -18.53 -1.93 0.07
CA VAL A 318 -18.55 -1.51 1.47
C VAL A 318 -18.37 0.00 1.49
N GLU A 319 -19.40 0.71 1.94
CA GLU A 319 -19.34 2.17 2.12
C GLU A 319 -18.76 2.48 3.50
N THR A 320 -17.74 3.33 3.53
CA THR A 320 -17.01 3.65 4.75
C THR A 320 -16.75 5.14 4.89
N ASP A 321 -16.60 5.58 6.14
CA ASP A 321 -16.12 6.92 6.49
C ASP A 321 -14.74 6.81 7.16
N ASN A 322 -13.92 7.86 7.01
CA ASN A 322 -12.59 7.98 7.60
C ASN A 322 -11.69 6.75 7.37
N PHE A 323 -11.73 6.22 6.14
CA PHE A 323 -10.86 5.11 5.68
C PHE A 323 -11.01 3.81 6.48
N ALA A 324 -12.17 3.53 7.04
CA ALA A 324 -12.41 2.24 7.66
C ALA A 324 -12.18 1.09 6.66
N PRO A 325 -11.64 -0.07 7.09
CA PRO A 325 -11.40 -1.21 6.22
C PRO A 325 -12.65 -1.67 5.48
N GLN A 326 -12.48 -1.96 4.18
CA GLN A 326 -13.56 -2.39 3.29
C GLN A 326 -13.61 -3.91 3.12
N SER A 327 -12.77 -4.65 3.84
CA SER A 327 -12.70 -6.10 3.78
C SER A 327 -13.93 -6.75 4.41
N VAL A 328 -14.33 -7.91 3.85
CA VAL A 328 -15.46 -8.71 4.34
C VAL A 328 -15.08 -10.16 4.50
N THR A 329 -15.77 -10.85 5.39
CA THR A 329 -15.80 -12.31 5.48
C THR A 329 -17.08 -12.82 4.87
N TRP A 330 -16.98 -13.91 4.10
CA TRP A 330 -18.11 -14.55 3.45
C TRP A 330 -18.55 -15.79 4.21
N SER A 331 -19.85 -16.00 4.30
CA SER A 331 -20.45 -17.21 4.88
C SER A 331 -21.69 -17.66 4.09
N SER A 332 -21.96 -18.96 4.14
CA SER A 332 -23.18 -19.58 3.59
C SER A 332 -23.98 -20.18 4.75
N ASP A 333 -25.30 -20.12 4.69
CA ASP A 333 -26.22 -20.79 5.61
C ASP A 333 -26.50 -22.25 5.23
N ASN A 334 -25.88 -22.75 4.12
CA ASN A 334 -26.05 -24.11 3.63
C ASN A 334 -24.68 -24.80 3.46
N GLU A 335 -24.50 -25.99 4.04
CA GLU A 335 -23.23 -26.76 3.99
C GLU A 335 -22.85 -27.27 2.59
N HIS A 336 -23.84 -27.39 1.69
CA HIS A 336 -23.63 -27.79 0.30
C HIS A 336 -23.34 -26.61 -0.64
N VAL A 337 -23.25 -25.39 -0.12
CA VAL A 337 -22.89 -24.20 -0.88
C VAL A 337 -21.63 -23.58 -0.31
N THR A 338 -20.57 -23.57 -1.10
CA THR A 338 -19.28 -23.00 -0.70
C THR A 338 -19.11 -21.59 -1.26
N VAL A 339 -18.52 -20.71 -0.48
CA VAL A 339 -18.13 -19.37 -0.91
C VAL A 339 -16.66 -19.15 -0.58
N THR A 340 -15.91 -18.65 -1.54
CA THR A 340 -14.49 -18.31 -1.34
C THR A 340 -14.33 -16.92 -0.71
N ASN A 341 -13.15 -16.61 -0.19
CA ASN A 341 -12.83 -15.26 0.32
C ASN A 341 -12.96 -14.16 -0.75
N SER A 342 -12.87 -14.52 -2.03
CA SER A 342 -13.08 -13.59 -3.15
C SER A 342 -14.56 -13.44 -3.56
N GLY A 343 -15.50 -14.13 -2.89
CA GLY A 343 -16.94 -14.05 -3.19
C GLY A 343 -17.40 -14.98 -4.31
N LYS A 344 -16.59 -15.97 -4.73
CA LYS A 344 -17.03 -16.99 -5.70
C LYS A 344 -17.84 -18.04 -4.98
N VAL A 345 -19.13 -18.13 -5.33
CA VAL A 345 -20.09 -19.13 -4.82
C VAL A 345 -20.10 -20.34 -5.74
N THR A 346 -20.16 -21.55 -5.17
CA THR A 346 -20.31 -22.81 -5.89
C THR A 346 -21.40 -23.64 -5.25
N ILE A 347 -22.34 -24.14 -6.05
CA ILE A 347 -23.46 -25.01 -5.62
C ILE A 347 -23.01 -26.47 -5.75
N ASN A 348 -22.86 -27.15 -4.64
CA ASN A 348 -22.45 -28.57 -4.62
C ASN A 348 -23.67 -29.49 -4.60
N THR A 349 -23.43 -30.78 -4.86
CA THR A 349 -24.46 -31.83 -4.82
C THR A 349 -25.10 -31.90 -3.43
N GLY A 350 -26.43 -31.91 -3.38
CA GLY A 350 -27.21 -31.92 -2.13
C GLY A 350 -27.81 -30.57 -1.74
N ALA A 351 -27.38 -29.47 -2.38
CA ALA A 351 -27.99 -28.17 -2.17
C ALA A 351 -29.41 -28.12 -2.77
N THR A 352 -30.39 -27.66 -2.03
CA THR A 352 -31.81 -27.48 -2.47
C THR A 352 -32.44 -26.26 -1.80
N GLY A 353 -33.45 -25.69 -2.45
CA GLY A 353 -34.23 -24.60 -1.87
C GLY A 353 -33.51 -23.24 -1.93
N THR A 354 -33.73 -22.42 -0.92
CA THR A 354 -33.19 -21.06 -0.87
C THR A 354 -31.98 -21.03 0.04
N VAL A 355 -30.86 -20.48 -0.44
CA VAL A 355 -29.61 -20.33 0.28
C VAL A 355 -29.23 -18.86 0.39
N VAL A 356 -28.76 -18.41 1.55
CA VAL A 356 -28.34 -17.04 1.80
C VAL A 356 -26.82 -16.99 1.97
N ILE A 357 -26.17 -16.26 1.07
CA ILE A 357 -24.75 -15.92 1.20
C ILE A 357 -24.64 -14.56 1.86
N THR A 358 -23.86 -14.48 2.94
CA THR A 358 -23.67 -13.26 3.72
C THR A 358 -22.24 -12.79 3.64
N ALA A 359 -22.05 -11.51 3.29
CA ALA A 359 -20.79 -10.76 3.46
C ALA A 359 -20.88 -9.94 4.74
N THR A 360 -19.97 -10.16 5.67
CA THR A 360 -19.88 -9.43 6.95
C THR A 360 -18.64 -8.58 6.96
N SER A 361 -18.75 -7.28 7.29
CA SER A 361 -17.59 -6.42 7.43
C SER A 361 -16.64 -6.96 8.51
N THR A 362 -15.33 -6.94 8.24
CA THR A 362 -14.31 -7.33 9.22
C THR A 362 -14.10 -6.26 10.28
N TYR A 363 -14.38 -4.99 9.94
CA TYR A 363 -14.21 -3.85 10.85
C TYR A 363 -15.42 -3.68 11.78
N ASP A 364 -16.64 -3.75 11.24
CA ASP A 364 -17.89 -3.68 11.99
C ASP A 364 -18.78 -4.89 11.66
N THR A 365 -18.70 -5.93 12.47
CA THR A 365 -19.43 -7.19 12.24
C THR A 365 -20.96 -7.05 12.33
N THR A 366 -21.49 -5.91 12.75
CA THR A 366 -22.93 -5.61 12.70
C THR A 366 -23.41 -5.24 11.30
N LYS A 367 -22.48 -4.89 10.41
CA LYS A 367 -22.77 -4.51 9.01
C LYS A 367 -22.61 -5.70 8.07
N THR A 368 -23.71 -6.09 7.45
CA THR A 368 -23.77 -7.26 6.56
C THR A 368 -24.51 -6.96 5.27
N GLY A 369 -24.07 -7.57 4.18
CA GLY A 369 -24.78 -7.62 2.91
C GLY A 369 -25.14 -9.05 2.55
N LYS A 370 -26.24 -9.29 1.82
CA LYS A 370 -26.75 -10.64 1.55
C LYS A 370 -27.05 -10.84 0.06
N CYS A 371 -26.84 -12.06 -0.42
CA CYS A 371 -27.36 -12.56 -1.69
C CYS A 371 -28.22 -13.80 -1.42
N THR A 372 -29.46 -13.78 -1.91
CA THR A 372 -30.38 -14.92 -1.81
C THR A 372 -30.33 -15.73 -3.11
N ILE A 373 -29.94 -17.00 -3.03
CA ILE A 373 -29.80 -17.89 -4.18
C ILE A 373 -30.92 -18.95 -4.11
N THR A 374 -31.71 -19.04 -5.17
CA THR A 374 -32.69 -20.16 -5.36
C THR A 374 -31.98 -21.26 -6.14
N VAL A 375 -31.86 -22.44 -5.52
CA VAL A 375 -31.29 -23.64 -6.16
C VAL A 375 -32.38 -24.38 -6.90
N ALA A 376 -32.23 -24.49 -8.23
CA ALA A 376 -33.15 -25.17 -9.14
C ALA A 376 -32.68 -26.59 -9.50
#